data_4d929eda9fc80b93f337b889b2fbfd6c
#
_entry.id   4d929eda9fc80b93f337b889b2fbfd6c
#
_cell.length_a   1.000
_cell.length_b   1.000
_cell.length_c   1.000
_cell.angle_alpha   90.00
_cell.angle_beta   90.00
_cell.angle_gamma   90.00
#
_symmetry.space_group_name_H-M   'P 1'
#
loop_
_entity.id
_entity.type
_entity.pdbx_description
1 polymer ?
#
loop_
_entity_poly.entity_id
_entity_poly.type
_entity_poly.pdbx_seq_one_letter_code
_entity_poly.pdbx_strand_id
1 'polypeptide(L)'
;MRNKIFSIIALAACMAVSAQETCIINGTIADNDTKVKKVSLTRTDELGNQITVATAKVKRGKYTLTHELAQDAPALQYTLTGFGEAGSIALFVEPGEVAVNTALASNPEQSTVSGTPTNDTYAQYQAILAEAAREVADKVAALEQQHGQAWTASPEGKSAIKRLKAQVAIKTESQVIRFLIEHNASPMMPLVTEHTLLPKLTDIYAGQMLNAVSTTLHTHPYYLSLRNSVLSASMKVGNEVPDIALPLLTGDSKRLSDYRGRYVVLHFWKSDCESSAASLDELMRLHEVIKEHQDQFVIISVALDTDKSAWQAAVESKGISRESWLHACDGAGAASPAAKLFGVDSTPKIIVVEPEGLAVSLNMDIDDVVMRTEQILSGDLYYLDQQE
;
A
#
# COMPACT_ATOMS: atom_id res chain seq x y z
N MET A 1 -67.53 -28.93 24.75
CA MET A 1 -66.20 -29.43 24.32
C MET A 1 -65.66 -28.46 23.29
N ARG A 2 -64.70 -27.63 23.70
CA ARG A 2 -64.08 -26.63 22.82
C ARG A 2 -62.62 -27.03 22.63
N ASN A 3 -62.31 -27.51 21.41
CA ASN A 3 -60.95 -27.82 20.99
C ASN A 3 -60.17 -26.51 20.77
N LYS A 4 -59.10 -26.31 21.54
CA LYS A 4 -58.09 -25.29 21.31
C LYS A 4 -57.04 -25.88 20.39
N ILE A 5 -56.97 -25.34 19.18
CA ILE A 5 -55.90 -25.61 18.22
C ILE A 5 -54.75 -24.68 18.60
N PHE A 6 -53.62 -25.22 19.05
CA PHE A 6 -52.36 -24.49 19.22
C PHE A 6 -51.62 -24.50 17.86
N SER A 7 -51.56 -23.37 17.20
CA SER A 7 -50.69 -23.17 16.06
C SER A 7 -49.28 -22.90 16.59
N ILE A 8 -48.36 -23.83 16.35
CA ILE A 8 -46.92 -23.64 16.57
C ILE A 8 -46.41 -22.97 15.30
N ILE A 9 -46.09 -21.67 15.40
CA ILE A 9 -45.33 -20.94 14.36
C ILE A 9 -43.87 -21.32 14.60
N ALA A 10 -43.34 -22.20 13.76
CA ALA A 10 -41.91 -22.47 13.69
C ALA A 10 -41.23 -21.28 12.97
N LEU A 11 -40.54 -20.44 13.74
CA LEU A 11 -39.68 -19.38 13.23
C LEU A 11 -38.41 -20.06 12.69
N ALA A 12 -38.39 -20.35 11.37
CA ALA A 12 -37.17 -20.77 10.71
C ALA A 12 -36.21 -19.55 10.64
N ALA A 13 -35.28 -19.49 11.57
CA ALA A 13 -34.14 -18.60 11.45
C ALA A 13 -33.28 -19.09 10.27
N CYS A 14 -33.44 -18.50 9.11
CA CYS A 14 -32.47 -18.60 8.03
C CYS A 14 -31.17 -17.96 8.53
N MET A 15 -30.29 -18.75 9.12
CA MET A 15 -28.87 -18.38 9.17
C MET A 15 -28.38 -18.38 7.73
N ALA A 16 -28.20 -17.22 7.16
CA ALA A 16 -27.40 -17.08 5.95
C ALA A 16 -25.98 -17.53 6.32
N VAL A 17 -25.67 -18.79 6.02
CA VAL A 17 -24.27 -19.25 5.97
C VAL A 17 -23.69 -18.48 4.78
N SER A 18 -22.91 -17.43 5.06
CA SER A 18 -22.09 -16.81 4.03
C SER A 18 -21.20 -17.91 3.45
N ALA A 19 -21.36 -18.18 2.15
CA ALA A 19 -20.51 -19.16 1.48
C ALA A 19 -19.07 -18.66 1.61
N GLN A 20 -18.28 -19.37 2.40
CA GLN A 20 -16.86 -19.08 2.61
C GLN A 20 -16.14 -19.44 1.33
N GLU A 21 -15.48 -18.46 0.72
CA GLU A 21 -14.70 -18.68 -0.48
C GLU A 21 -13.34 -19.27 -0.13
N THR A 22 -12.76 -20.08 -1.01
CA THR A 22 -11.51 -20.79 -0.73
C THR A 22 -10.51 -20.60 -1.86
N CYS A 23 -9.26 -20.36 -1.50
CA CYS A 23 -8.11 -20.50 -2.40
C CYS A 23 -7.40 -21.83 -2.11
N ILE A 24 -7.27 -22.69 -3.12
CA ILE A 24 -6.57 -23.96 -3.03
C ILE A 24 -5.30 -23.88 -3.87
N ILE A 25 -4.13 -24.00 -3.24
CA ILE A 25 -2.85 -23.94 -3.92
C ILE A 25 -2.27 -25.35 -4.03
N ASN A 26 -2.22 -25.89 -5.22
CA ASN A 26 -1.64 -27.18 -5.56
C ASN A 26 -0.25 -26.99 -6.12
N GLY A 27 0.78 -27.42 -5.39
CA GLY A 27 2.16 -27.23 -5.79
C GLY A 27 2.92 -28.52 -6.09
N THR A 28 3.82 -28.44 -7.08
CA THR A 28 4.78 -29.49 -7.42
C THR A 28 6.20 -28.93 -7.40
N ILE A 29 7.15 -29.74 -6.93
CA ILE A 29 8.58 -29.49 -6.96
C ILE A 29 9.23 -30.67 -7.69
N ALA A 30 9.79 -30.40 -8.87
CA ALA A 30 10.17 -31.48 -9.80
C ALA A 30 11.51 -32.17 -9.45
N ASP A 31 12.45 -31.41 -8.85
CA ASP A 31 13.73 -32.01 -8.42
C ASP A 31 13.53 -32.85 -7.17
N ASN A 32 13.84 -34.13 -7.26
CA ASN A 32 13.66 -35.08 -6.17
C ASN A 32 14.66 -34.91 -5.01
N ASP A 33 15.64 -34.02 -5.16
CA ASP A 33 16.67 -33.73 -4.15
C ASP A 33 16.23 -32.58 -3.21
N THR A 34 14.93 -32.44 -3.04
CA THR A 34 14.39 -31.33 -2.29
C THR A 34 14.62 -31.51 -0.79
N LYS A 35 15.36 -30.60 -0.21
CA LYS A 35 15.39 -30.37 1.24
C LYS A 35 14.10 -29.71 1.76
N VAL A 36 13.22 -29.34 0.86
CA VAL A 36 11.94 -28.66 1.19
C VAL A 36 10.98 -29.66 1.81
N LYS A 37 10.78 -29.57 3.10
CA LYS A 37 9.89 -30.45 3.87
C LYS A 37 8.51 -29.80 4.15
N LYS A 38 8.46 -28.48 4.11
CA LYS A 38 7.30 -27.68 4.47
C LYS A 38 7.31 -26.40 3.63
N VAL A 39 6.15 -25.99 3.19
CA VAL A 39 5.91 -24.68 2.58
C VAL A 39 4.92 -23.89 3.44
N SER A 40 5.03 -22.58 3.42
CA SER A 40 4.15 -21.68 4.16
C SER A 40 3.70 -20.56 3.25
N LEU A 41 2.40 -20.25 3.30
CA LEU A 41 1.82 -19.09 2.65
C LEU A 41 1.85 -17.92 3.64
N THR A 42 2.50 -16.82 3.26
CA THR A 42 2.67 -15.63 4.09
C THR A 42 2.13 -14.41 3.38
N ARG A 43 1.64 -13.45 4.14
CA ARG A 43 1.34 -12.11 3.65
C ARG A 43 2.02 -11.07 4.52
N THR A 44 2.22 -9.90 3.97
CA THR A 44 2.63 -8.72 4.73
C THR A 44 1.37 -8.00 5.20
N ASP A 45 1.28 -7.65 6.48
CA ASP A 45 0.21 -6.81 7.00
C ASP A 45 0.45 -5.33 6.70
N GLU A 46 -0.50 -4.47 7.10
CA GLU A 46 -0.41 -3.03 6.90
C GLU A 46 0.76 -2.37 7.67
N LEU A 47 1.28 -3.06 8.68
CA LEU A 47 2.42 -2.63 9.50
C LEU A 47 3.76 -3.16 8.97
N GLY A 48 3.75 -3.96 7.88
CA GLY A 48 4.94 -4.56 7.30
C GLY A 48 5.37 -5.89 7.94
N ASN A 49 4.58 -6.47 8.85
CA ASN A 49 4.89 -7.76 9.48
C ASN A 49 4.52 -8.93 8.58
N GLN A 50 5.34 -9.97 8.58
CA GLN A 50 5.05 -11.21 7.86
C GLN A 50 4.13 -12.11 8.68
N ILE A 51 2.92 -12.37 8.18
CA ILE A 51 1.93 -13.24 8.81
C ILE A 51 1.83 -14.54 8.01
N THR A 52 2.06 -15.68 8.68
CA THR A 52 1.80 -17.00 8.08
C THR A 52 0.32 -17.33 8.18
N VAL A 53 -0.35 -17.53 7.04
CA VAL A 53 -1.79 -17.80 6.97
C VAL A 53 -2.11 -19.28 6.73
N ALA A 54 -1.22 -20.01 6.09
CA ALA A 54 -1.39 -21.45 5.88
C ALA A 54 -0.02 -22.17 5.77
N THR A 55 0.02 -23.46 6.09
CA THR A 55 1.21 -24.27 5.96
C THR A 55 0.89 -25.68 5.47
N ALA A 56 1.76 -26.27 4.65
CA ALA A 56 1.62 -27.64 4.21
C ALA A 56 2.97 -28.41 4.27
N LYS A 57 2.88 -29.72 4.52
CA LYS A 57 4.04 -30.61 4.38
C LYS A 57 4.21 -30.99 2.92
N VAL A 58 5.46 -30.97 2.46
CA VAL A 58 5.80 -31.48 1.12
C VAL A 58 6.01 -32.99 1.20
N LYS A 59 5.29 -33.74 0.37
CA LYS A 59 5.39 -35.18 0.28
C LYS A 59 5.67 -35.56 -1.19
N ARG A 60 6.83 -36.21 -1.44
CA ARG A 60 7.22 -36.60 -2.81
C ARG A 60 7.18 -35.47 -3.81
N GLY A 61 7.63 -34.26 -3.39
CA GLY A 61 7.61 -33.05 -4.21
C GLY A 61 6.23 -32.44 -4.44
N LYS A 62 5.18 -32.85 -3.71
CA LYS A 62 3.82 -32.31 -3.85
C LYS A 62 3.31 -31.73 -2.54
N TYR A 63 2.50 -30.69 -2.62
CA TYR A 63 1.80 -30.08 -1.47
C TYR A 63 0.47 -29.47 -1.91
N THR A 64 -0.43 -29.33 -0.96
CA THR A 64 -1.67 -28.58 -1.12
C THR A 64 -1.85 -27.67 0.09
N LEU A 65 -2.06 -26.39 -0.14
CA LEU A 65 -2.42 -25.38 0.84
C LEU A 65 -3.87 -24.97 0.59
N THR A 66 -4.64 -24.82 1.65
CA THR A 66 -6.00 -24.29 1.59
C THR A 66 -6.04 -23.06 2.46
N HIS A 67 -6.60 -21.97 1.95
CA HIS A 67 -6.81 -20.71 2.67
C HIS A 67 -8.26 -20.26 2.48
N GLU A 68 -8.95 -20.06 3.59
CA GLU A 68 -10.32 -19.57 3.62
C GLU A 68 -10.32 -18.05 3.48
N LEU A 69 -11.17 -17.54 2.60
CA LEU A 69 -11.29 -16.13 2.29
C LEU A 69 -12.62 -15.59 2.84
N ALA A 70 -12.60 -14.34 3.29
CA ALA A 70 -13.84 -13.62 3.51
C ALA A 70 -14.60 -13.46 2.20
N GLN A 71 -15.92 -13.34 2.26
CA GLN A 71 -16.72 -13.03 1.08
C GLN A 71 -16.22 -11.72 0.45
N ASP A 72 -16.10 -11.70 -0.87
CA ASP A 72 -15.61 -10.55 -1.64
C ASP A 72 -14.19 -10.07 -1.25
N ALA A 73 -13.37 -10.97 -0.67
CA ALA A 73 -11.98 -10.63 -0.33
C ALA A 73 -11.22 -10.22 -1.60
N PRO A 74 -10.47 -9.08 -1.56
CA PRO A 74 -9.70 -8.65 -2.72
C PRO A 74 -8.56 -9.64 -3.01
N ALA A 75 -8.26 -9.83 -4.30
CA ALA A 75 -7.11 -10.62 -4.73
C ALA A 75 -5.80 -9.92 -4.34
N LEU A 76 -5.09 -10.43 -3.36
CA LEU A 76 -3.84 -9.88 -2.86
C LEU A 76 -2.66 -10.79 -3.17
N GLN A 77 -1.48 -10.19 -3.33
CA GLN A 77 -0.25 -10.93 -3.50
C GLN A 77 0.25 -11.48 -2.16
N TYR A 78 0.51 -12.76 -2.13
CA TYR A 78 1.10 -13.50 -1.01
C TYR A 78 2.43 -14.10 -1.45
N THR A 79 3.20 -14.53 -0.48
CA THR A 79 4.49 -15.16 -0.69
C THR A 79 4.47 -16.60 -0.20
N LEU A 80 4.82 -17.54 -1.06
CA LEU A 80 5.04 -18.92 -0.69
C LEU A 80 6.51 -19.11 -0.33
N THR A 81 6.77 -19.45 0.92
CA THR A 81 8.09 -19.61 1.53
C THR A 81 8.35 -21.08 1.88
N GLY A 82 9.59 -21.39 2.28
CA GLY A 82 10.01 -22.75 2.66
C GLY A 82 11.20 -23.25 1.85
N PHE A 83 11.71 -22.45 0.92
CA PHE A 83 12.86 -22.77 0.04
C PHE A 83 14.21 -22.32 0.62
N GLY A 84 14.22 -21.86 1.89
CA GLY A 84 15.43 -21.35 2.56
C GLY A 84 15.98 -20.09 1.89
N GLU A 85 17.29 -20.02 1.75
CA GLU A 85 17.97 -18.88 1.10
C GLU A 85 17.76 -18.81 -0.42
N ALA A 86 17.18 -19.85 -1.03
CA ALA A 86 16.93 -19.89 -2.47
C ALA A 86 15.85 -18.89 -2.92
N GLY A 87 15.06 -18.33 -1.99
CA GLY A 87 14.04 -17.35 -2.29
C GLY A 87 12.62 -17.83 -1.98
N SER A 88 11.64 -17.26 -2.67
CA SER A 88 10.22 -17.48 -2.47
C SER A 88 9.44 -17.34 -3.78
N ILE A 89 8.16 -17.68 -3.75
CA ILE A 89 7.27 -17.58 -4.92
C ILE A 89 6.17 -16.59 -4.60
N ALA A 90 6.04 -15.55 -5.41
CA ALA A 90 4.93 -14.61 -5.34
C ALA A 90 3.72 -15.17 -6.11
N LEU A 91 2.53 -15.08 -5.51
CA LEU A 91 1.28 -15.50 -6.15
C LEU A 91 0.12 -14.66 -5.62
N PHE A 92 -0.96 -14.56 -6.40
CA PHE A 92 -2.18 -13.91 -5.93
C PHE A 92 -3.11 -14.93 -5.28
N VAL A 93 -3.66 -14.54 -4.14
CA VAL A 93 -4.66 -15.33 -3.40
C VAL A 93 -6.02 -14.73 -3.68
N GLU A 94 -6.84 -15.50 -4.37
CA GLU A 94 -8.21 -15.21 -4.77
C GLU A 94 -9.00 -16.53 -4.83
N PRO A 95 -10.33 -16.52 -4.87
CA PRO A 95 -11.12 -17.75 -4.93
C PRO A 95 -10.76 -18.62 -6.12
N GLY A 96 -10.58 -19.92 -5.90
CA GLY A 96 -10.29 -20.90 -6.95
C GLY A 96 -9.05 -21.76 -6.67
N GLU A 97 -8.59 -22.45 -7.72
CA GLU A 97 -7.43 -23.34 -7.65
C GLU A 97 -6.21 -22.71 -8.34
N VAL A 98 -5.12 -22.59 -7.59
CA VAL A 98 -3.83 -22.10 -8.07
C VAL A 98 -2.88 -23.28 -8.22
N ALA A 99 -2.29 -23.42 -9.39
CA ALA A 99 -1.22 -24.40 -9.67
C ALA A 99 0.15 -23.73 -9.58
N VAL A 100 1.05 -24.30 -8.77
CA VAL A 100 2.43 -23.83 -8.63
C VAL A 100 3.38 -24.94 -9.07
N ASN A 101 4.14 -24.71 -10.15
CA ASN A 101 5.11 -25.70 -10.64
C ASN A 101 6.52 -25.13 -10.50
N THR A 102 7.29 -25.75 -9.60
CA THR A 102 8.69 -25.43 -9.32
C THR A 102 9.59 -26.45 -9.97
N ALA A 103 10.34 -26.06 -10.99
CA ALA A 103 11.30 -26.96 -11.65
C ALA A 103 12.50 -27.26 -10.76
N LEU A 104 13.04 -26.25 -10.09
CA LEU A 104 14.20 -26.34 -9.20
C LEU A 104 13.89 -25.66 -7.86
N ALA A 105 14.01 -26.39 -6.76
CA ALA A 105 13.86 -25.84 -5.42
C ALA A 105 14.94 -24.79 -5.08
N SER A 106 16.09 -24.84 -5.75
CA SER A 106 17.17 -23.86 -5.65
C SER A 106 16.89 -22.55 -6.42
N ASN A 107 15.82 -22.50 -7.22
CA ASN A 107 15.41 -21.30 -7.94
C ASN A 107 13.86 -21.19 -7.97
N PRO A 108 13.22 -20.99 -6.81
CA PRO A 108 11.77 -20.97 -6.71
C PRO A 108 11.14 -19.77 -7.45
N GLU A 109 11.89 -18.70 -7.68
CA GLU A 109 11.41 -17.51 -8.40
C GLU A 109 11.08 -17.81 -9.88
N GLN A 110 11.64 -18.88 -10.44
CA GLN A 110 11.32 -19.35 -11.81
C GLN A 110 10.13 -20.31 -11.84
N SER A 111 9.41 -20.49 -10.76
CA SER A 111 8.19 -21.30 -10.74
C SER A 111 7.11 -20.68 -11.61
N THR A 112 6.32 -21.52 -12.26
CA THR A 112 5.10 -21.07 -12.94
C THR A 112 3.94 -21.11 -11.98
N VAL A 113 3.13 -20.05 -11.99
CA VAL A 113 1.90 -19.91 -11.20
C VAL A 113 0.76 -19.66 -12.16
N SER A 114 -0.36 -20.38 -12.03
CA SER A 114 -1.52 -20.25 -12.94
C SER A 114 -2.79 -20.79 -12.30
N GLY A 115 -3.93 -20.65 -12.97
CA GLY A 115 -5.19 -21.30 -12.63
C GLY A 115 -6.25 -20.36 -12.07
N THR A 116 -5.92 -19.09 -11.80
CA THR A 116 -6.90 -18.06 -11.46
C THR A 116 -6.63 -16.79 -12.28
N PRO A 117 -7.64 -15.94 -12.53
CA PRO A 117 -7.52 -14.82 -13.47
C PRO A 117 -6.34 -13.88 -13.21
N THR A 118 -6.12 -13.53 -11.93
CA THR A 118 -5.01 -12.62 -11.57
C THR A 118 -3.65 -13.32 -11.71
N ASN A 119 -3.53 -14.59 -11.33
CA ASN A 119 -2.31 -15.35 -11.49
C ASN A 119 -1.96 -15.60 -12.97
N ASP A 120 -2.96 -15.88 -13.80
CA ASP A 120 -2.75 -16.08 -15.24
C ASP A 120 -2.31 -14.78 -15.93
N THR A 121 -2.88 -13.64 -15.53
CA THR A 121 -2.45 -12.31 -16.00
C THR A 121 -1.03 -12.00 -15.52
N TYR A 122 -0.71 -12.33 -14.27
CA TYR A 122 0.63 -12.12 -13.70
C TYR A 122 1.69 -13.00 -14.40
N ALA A 123 1.35 -14.25 -14.74
CA ALA A 123 2.22 -15.12 -15.52
C ALA A 123 2.55 -14.54 -16.91
N GLN A 124 1.58 -13.93 -17.60
CA GLN A 124 1.82 -13.25 -18.87
C GLN A 124 2.75 -12.03 -18.71
N TYR A 125 2.57 -11.24 -17.67
CA TYR A 125 3.48 -10.15 -17.33
C TYR A 125 4.91 -10.67 -17.08
N GLN A 126 5.05 -11.74 -16.30
CA GLN A 126 6.35 -12.38 -16.03
C GLN A 126 7.01 -12.91 -17.32
N ALA A 127 6.22 -13.42 -18.27
CA ALA A 127 6.72 -13.86 -19.55
C ALA A 127 7.34 -12.72 -20.38
N ILE A 128 6.75 -11.51 -20.34
CA ILE A 128 7.33 -10.31 -20.97
C ILE A 128 8.70 -10.00 -20.40
N LEU A 129 8.84 -10.05 -19.08
CA LEU A 129 10.13 -9.80 -18.40
C LEU A 129 11.16 -10.89 -18.72
N ALA A 130 10.75 -12.14 -18.73
CA ALA A 130 11.62 -13.29 -19.06
C ALA A 130 12.12 -13.23 -20.52
N GLU A 131 11.27 -12.82 -21.46
CA GLU A 131 11.66 -12.61 -22.86
C GLU A 131 12.68 -11.49 -22.98
N ALA A 132 12.47 -10.37 -22.30
CA ALA A 132 13.41 -9.27 -22.27
C ALA A 132 14.79 -9.68 -21.69
N ALA A 133 14.78 -10.46 -20.61
CA ALA A 133 16.02 -10.96 -20.01
C ALA A 133 16.76 -11.92 -20.98
N ARG A 134 16.03 -12.75 -21.70
CA ARG A 134 16.57 -13.65 -22.73
C ARG A 134 17.15 -12.84 -23.90
N GLU A 135 16.41 -11.83 -24.41
CA GLU A 135 16.90 -10.94 -25.47
C GLU A 135 18.24 -10.28 -25.09
N VAL A 136 18.36 -9.82 -23.84
CA VAL A 136 19.62 -9.25 -23.33
C VAL A 136 20.72 -10.30 -23.31
N ALA A 137 20.46 -11.49 -22.80
CA ALA A 137 21.46 -12.56 -22.70
C ALA A 137 21.97 -13.00 -24.08
N ASP A 138 21.06 -13.23 -25.03
CA ASP A 138 21.39 -13.64 -26.40
C ASP A 138 22.24 -12.58 -27.13
N LYS A 139 21.86 -11.32 -27.00
CA LYS A 139 22.62 -10.21 -27.62
C LYS A 139 24.00 -9.99 -26.97
N VAL A 140 24.11 -10.17 -25.65
CA VAL A 140 25.40 -10.10 -24.96
C VAL A 140 26.29 -11.26 -25.39
N ALA A 141 25.75 -12.49 -25.48
CA ALA A 141 26.48 -13.65 -25.98
C ALA A 141 26.97 -13.46 -27.43
N ALA A 142 26.14 -12.87 -28.29
CA ALA A 142 26.53 -12.55 -29.66
C ALA A 142 27.70 -11.52 -29.72
N LEU A 143 27.68 -10.49 -28.87
CA LEU A 143 28.77 -9.52 -28.74
C LEU A 143 30.04 -10.19 -28.24
N GLU A 144 29.93 -11.10 -27.26
CA GLU A 144 31.07 -11.87 -26.75
C GLU A 144 31.66 -12.79 -27.82
N GLN A 145 30.82 -13.45 -28.61
CA GLN A 145 31.27 -14.27 -29.73
C GLN A 145 31.98 -13.47 -30.82
N GLN A 146 31.48 -12.24 -31.09
CA GLN A 146 32.03 -11.37 -32.13
C GLN A 146 33.36 -10.70 -31.74
N HIS A 147 33.49 -10.29 -30.46
CA HIS A 147 34.61 -9.44 -30.03
C HIS A 147 35.51 -10.13 -28.97
N GLY A 148 35.10 -11.24 -28.40
CA GLY A 148 35.80 -11.98 -27.33
C GLY A 148 35.56 -11.43 -25.92
N GLN A 149 35.80 -12.25 -24.92
CA GLN A 149 35.58 -11.91 -23.51
C GLN A 149 36.39 -10.69 -23.01
N ALA A 150 37.63 -10.53 -23.53
CA ALA A 150 38.48 -9.41 -23.17
C ALA A 150 37.84 -8.05 -23.57
N TRP A 151 37.14 -8.01 -24.70
CA TRP A 151 36.43 -6.82 -25.13
C TRP A 151 35.19 -6.56 -24.30
N THR A 152 34.37 -7.56 -24.00
CA THR A 152 33.16 -7.37 -23.14
C THR A 152 33.55 -6.87 -21.75
N ALA A 153 34.74 -7.21 -21.24
CA ALA A 153 35.28 -6.72 -20.00
C ALA A 153 35.88 -5.30 -20.08
N SER A 154 36.18 -4.81 -21.29
CA SER A 154 36.76 -3.47 -21.53
C SER A 154 35.76 -2.36 -21.23
N PRO A 155 36.20 -1.07 -21.06
CA PRO A 155 35.30 0.06 -20.90
C PRO A 155 34.33 0.25 -22.08
N GLU A 156 34.77 -0.03 -23.29
CA GLU A 156 33.96 0.06 -24.51
C GLU A 156 32.89 -1.02 -24.56
N GLY A 157 33.27 -2.28 -24.27
CA GLY A 157 32.33 -3.40 -24.22
C GLY A 157 31.27 -3.22 -23.11
N LYS A 158 31.68 -2.81 -21.93
CA LYS A 158 30.75 -2.48 -20.82
C LYS A 158 29.78 -1.36 -21.22
N SER A 159 30.28 -0.31 -21.92
CA SER A 159 29.44 0.78 -22.41
C SER A 159 28.44 0.30 -23.46
N ALA A 160 28.86 -0.56 -24.39
CA ALA A 160 28.00 -1.16 -25.42
C ALA A 160 26.89 -2.03 -24.78
N ILE A 161 27.28 -2.91 -23.84
CA ILE A 161 26.31 -3.75 -23.09
C ILE A 161 25.34 -2.89 -22.28
N LYS A 162 25.81 -1.80 -21.65
CA LYS A 162 24.93 -0.87 -20.92
C LYS A 162 23.91 -0.22 -21.86
N ARG A 163 24.31 0.23 -23.04
CA ARG A 163 23.38 0.78 -24.05
C ARG A 163 22.38 -0.24 -24.53
N LEU A 164 22.83 -1.47 -24.81
CA LEU A 164 21.97 -2.59 -25.19
C LEU A 164 20.89 -2.86 -24.12
N LYS A 165 21.29 -2.98 -22.85
CA LYS A 165 20.36 -3.19 -21.74
C LYS A 165 19.34 -2.05 -21.63
N ALA A 166 19.79 -0.80 -21.81
CA ALA A 166 18.90 0.36 -21.78
C ALA A 166 17.88 0.35 -22.93
N GLN A 167 18.30 -0.04 -24.16
CA GLN A 167 17.38 -0.16 -25.30
C GLN A 167 16.32 -1.24 -25.07
N VAL A 168 16.72 -2.41 -24.57
CA VAL A 168 15.76 -3.50 -24.25
C VAL A 168 14.84 -3.06 -23.11
N ALA A 169 15.35 -2.37 -22.09
CA ALA A 169 14.55 -1.89 -20.97
C ALA A 169 13.45 -0.90 -21.44
N ILE A 170 13.78 0.06 -22.32
CA ILE A 170 12.80 1.02 -22.88
C ILE A 170 11.71 0.29 -23.69
N LYS A 171 12.11 -0.67 -24.54
CA LYS A 171 11.17 -1.49 -25.30
C LYS A 171 10.23 -2.28 -24.36
N THR A 172 10.81 -2.93 -23.35
CA THR A 172 10.07 -3.74 -22.37
C THR A 172 9.11 -2.89 -21.56
N GLU A 173 9.54 -1.70 -21.12
CA GLU A 173 8.67 -0.77 -20.38
C GLU A 173 7.45 -0.37 -21.22
N SER A 174 7.64 -0.06 -22.50
CA SER A 174 6.52 0.22 -23.41
C SER A 174 5.58 -0.97 -23.60
N GLN A 175 6.11 -2.19 -23.64
CA GLN A 175 5.32 -3.42 -23.70
C GLN A 175 4.53 -3.65 -22.39
N VAL A 176 5.17 -3.44 -21.25
CA VAL A 176 4.54 -3.55 -19.92
C VAL A 176 3.40 -2.53 -19.76
N ILE A 177 3.63 -1.27 -20.11
CA ILE A 177 2.59 -0.22 -20.03
C ILE A 177 1.39 -0.62 -20.88
N ARG A 178 1.58 -1.04 -22.11
CA ARG A 178 0.50 -1.49 -23.00
C ARG A 178 -0.25 -2.67 -22.39
N PHE A 179 0.48 -3.69 -21.94
CA PHE A 179 -0.07 -4.87 -21.31
C PHE A 179 -0.94 -4.52 -20.09
N LEU A 180 -0.47 -3.63 -19.22
CA LEU A 180 -1.21 -3.19 -18.04
C LEU A 180 -2.49 -2.45 -18.40
N ILE A 181 -2.47 -1.60 -19.45
CA ILE A 181 -3.67 -0.90 -19.94
C ILE A 181 -4.68 -1.89 -20.51
N GLU A 182 -4.23 -2.91 -21.25
CA GLU A 182 -5.10 -3.99 -21.78
C GLU A 182 -5.72 -4.86 -20.66
N HIS A 183 -5.05 -4.96 -19.51
CA HIS A 183 -5.48 -5.71 -18.33
C HIS A 183 -5.84 -4.82 -17.15
N ASN A 184 -6.44 -3.66 -17.41
CA ASN A 184 -6.67 -2.60 -16.42
C ASN A 184 -7.67 -2.96 -15.31
N ALA A 185 -8.42 -4.04 -15.45
CA ALA A 185 -9.31 -4.59 -14.42
C ALA A 185 -8.63 -5.67 -13.55
N SER A 186 -7.37 -6.02 -13.83
CA SER A 186 -6.60 -6.94 -12.99
C SER A 186 -5.97 -6.21 -11.80
N PRO A 187 -6.06 -6.74 -10.57
CA PRO A 187 -5.40 -6.18 -9.39
C PRO A 187 -3.88 -6.01 -9.53
N MET A 188 -3.25 -6.78 -10.42
CA MET A 188 -1.83 -6.61 -10.69
C MET A 188 -1.49 -5.28 -11.39
N MET A 189 -2.45 -4.68 -12.11
CA MET A 189 -2.20 -3.42 -12.83
C MET A 189 -1.78 -2.29 -11.88
N PRO A 190 -2.55 -1.91 -10.85
CA PRO A 190 -2.10 -0.89 -9.90
C PRO A 190 -0.87 -1.31 -9.11
N LEU A 191 -0.74 -2.58 -8.71
CA LEU A 191 0.42 -3.10 -7.99
C LEU A 191 1.72 -2.94 -8.79
N VAL A 192 1.76 -3.40 -10.05
CA VAL A 192 2.95 -3.29 -10.91
C VAL A 192 3.23 -1.83 -11.28
N THR A 193 2.18 -1.04 -11.52
CA THR A 193 2.34 0.40 -11.79
C THR A 193 3.04 1.09 -10.63
N GLU A 194 2.59 0.88 -9.40
CA GLU A 194 3.17 1.52 -8.22
C GLU A 194 4.64 1.12 -8.01
N HIS A 195 4.92 -0.18 -7.99
CA HIS A 195 6.25 -0.66 -7.61
C HIS A 195 7.29 -0.64 -8.73
N THR A 196 6.87 -0.72 -9.99
CA THR A 196 7.80 -0.88 -11.13
C THR A 196 7.88 0.35 -12.03
N LEU A 197 6.76 1.00 -12.28
CA LEU A 197 6.69 2.11 -13.23
C LEU A 197 6.77 3.48 -12.55
N LEU A 198 6.01 3.70 -11.48
CA LEU A 198 5.87 4.99 -10.82
C LEU A 198 7.21 5.69 -10.52
N PRO A 199 8.28 5.00 -10.06
CA PRO A 199 9.57 5.63 -9.82
C PRO A 199 10.27 6.18 -11.08
N LYS A 200 9.76 5.85 -12.27
CA LYS A 200 10.33 6.24 -13.57
C LYS A 200 9.42 7.19 -14.35
N LEU A 201 8.16 7.33 -13.92
CA LEU A 201 7.17 8.15 -14.60
C LEU A 201 7.25 9.62 -14.14
N THR A 202 6.90 10.55 -15.02
CA THR A 202 6.58 11.91 -14.62
C THR A 202 5.18 11.96 -14.01
N ASP A 203 4.87 13.01 -13.23
CA ASP A 203 3.56 13.18 -12.58
C ASP A 203 2.39 13.05 -13.56
N ILE A 204 2.56 13.59 -14.79
CA ILE A 204 1.54 13.50 -15.85
C ILE A 204 1.29 12.05 -16.23
N TYR A 205 2.34 11.27 -16.49
CA TYR A 205 2.20 9.86 -16.86
C TYR A 205 1.72 9.00 -15.69
N ALA A 206 2.15 9.30 -14.47
CA ALA A 206 1.66 8.66 -13.25
C ALA A 206 0.14 8.87 -13.11
N GLY A 207 -0.35 10.08 -13.29
CA GLY A 207 -1.79 10.40 -13.32
C GLY A 207 -2.54 9.67 -14.44
N GLN A 208 -1.96 9.58 -15.64
CA GLN A 208 -2.57 8.82 -16.75
C GLN A 208 -2.67 7.32 -16.44
N MET A 209 -1.65 6.72 -15.85
CA MET A 209 -1.67 5.32 -15.43
C MET A 209 -2.70 5.07 -14.35
N LEU A 210 -2.81 5.96 -13.36
CA LEU A 210 -3.84 5.89 -12.33
C LEU A 210 -5.26 5.93 -12.94
N ASN A 211 -5.50 6.87 -13.86
CA ASN A 211 -6.79 7.03 -14.53
C ASN A 211 -7.13 5.86 -15.48
N ALA A 212 -6.13 5.11 -15.94
CA ALA A 212 -6.34 3.93 -16.78
C ALA A 212 -6.85 2.72 -15.98
N VAL A 213 -6.71 2.69 -14.65
CA VAL A 213 -7.22 1.60 -13.80
C VAL A 213 -8.74 1.54 -13.87
N SER A 214 -9.29 0.34 -14.06
CA SER A 214 -10.74 0.13 -14.10
C SER A 214 -11.43 0.62 -12.83
N THR A 215 -12.60 1.22 -12.97
CA THR A 215 -13.43 1.69 -11.84
C THR A 215 -13.83 0.55 -10.90
N THR A 216 -13.85 -0.70 -11.37
CA THR A 216 -14.11 -1.88 -10.53
C THR A 216 -13.05 -2.09 -9.45
N LEU A 217 -11.86 -1.52 -9.63
CA LEU A 217 -10.76 -1.62 -8.68
C LEU A 217 -10.62 -0.38 -7.77
N HIS A 218 -11.47 0.63 -7.87
CA HIS A 218 -11.29 1.87 -7.11
C HIS A 218 -11.38 1.70 -5.58
N THR A 219 -11.97 0.60 -5.11
CA THR A 219 -11.96 0.22 -3.68
C THR A 219 -10.89 -0.81 -3.33
N HIS A 220 -10.14 -1.31 -4.33
CA HIS A 220 -9.12 -2.31 -4.11
C HIS A 220 -7.89 -1.70 -3.41
N PRO A 221 -7.28 -2.38 -2.41
CA PRO A 221 -6.12 -1.85 -1.67
C PRO A 221 -4.96 -1.37 -2.56
N TYR A 222 -4.65 -2.08 -3.64
CA TYR A 222 -3.58 -1.67 -4.57
C TYR A 222 -3.89 -0.41 -5.35
N TYR A 223 -5.16 -0.18 -5.72
CA TYR A 223 -5.54 1.09 -6.34
C TYR A 223 -5.42 2.25 -5.35
N LEU A 224 -5.89 2.05 -4.12
CA LEU A 224 -5.81 3.08 -3.08
C LEU A 224 -4.35 3.41 -2.75
N SER A 225 -3.46 2.40 -2.71
CA SER A 225 -2.03 2.59 -2.52
C SER A 225 -1.40 3.37 -3.68
N LEU A 226 -1.62 2.95 -4.93
CA LEU A 226 -1.15 3.66 -6.12
C LEU A 226 -1.64 5.11 -6.15
N ARG A 227 -2.94 5.33 -5.87
CA ARG A 227 -3.52 6.67 -5.82
C ARG A 227 -2.81 7.55 -4.79
N ASN A 228 -2.59 7.05 -3.59
CA ASN A 228 -1.86 7.76 -2.55
C ASN A 228 -0.43 8.10 -2.97
N SER A 229 0.27 7.16 -3.60
CA SER A 229 1.63 7.36 -4.10
C SER A 229 1.69 8.43 -5.20
N VAL A 230 0.71 8.45 -6.10
CA VAL A 230 0.59 9.49 -7.17
C VAL A 230 0.28 10.85 -6.55
N LEU A 231 -0.66 10.93 -5.61
CA LEU A 231 -0.99 12.17 -4.90
C LEU A 231 0.21 12.70 -4.10
N SER A 232 0.94 11.79 -3.42
CA SER A 232 2.16 12.15 -2.70
C SER A 232 3.22 12.77 -3.61
N ALA A 233 3.47 12.16 -4.77
CA ALA A 233 4.47 12.64 -5.74
C ALA A 233 4.11 14.03 -6.31
N SER A 234 2.81 14.31 -6.47
CA SER A 234 2.30 15.57 -7.02
C SER A 234 1.78 16.55 -5.95
N MET A 235 2.08 16.31 -4.67
CA MET A 235 1.51 17.06 -3.55
C MET A 235 2.00 18.51 -3.54
N LYS A 236 1.05 19.43 -3.63
CA LYS A 236 1.25 20.89 -3.54
C LYS A 236 -0.02 21.53 -3.02
N VAL A 237 0.07 22.79 -2.62
CA VAL A 237 -1.12 23.60 -2.22
C VAL A 237 -2.15 23.58 -3.35
N GLY A 238 -3.42 23.40 -2.99
CA GLY A 238 -4.55 23.26 -3.90
C GLY A 238 -4.76 21.86 -4.49
N ASN A 239 -3.86 20.92 -4.24
CA ASN A 239 -4.04 19.53 -4.66
C ASN A 239 -4.63 18.68 -3.54
N GLU A 240 -5.30 17.58 -3.93
CA GLU A 240 -5.79 16.59 -2.99
C GLU A 240 -4.61 15.91 -2.26
N VAL A 241 -4.77 15.74 -0.95
CA VAL A 241 -3.77 15.07 -0.12
C VAL A 241 -3.97 13.54 -0.10
N PRO A 242 -2.89 12.76 0.11
CA PRO A 242 -2.99 11.31 0.31
C PRO A 242 -3.92 10.95 1.46
N ASP A 243 -4.67 9.87 1.31
CA ASP A 243 -5.52 9.33 2.37
C ASP A 243 -4.74 8.32 3.21
N ILE A 244 -4.49 8.65 4.47
CA ILE A 244 -3.69 7.84 5.39
C ILE A 244 -4.53 7.16 6.45
N ALA A 245 -4.07 5.98 6.89
CA ALA A 245 -4.61 5.32 8.09
C ALA A 245 -4.10 6.01 9.36
N LEU A 246 -4.98 6.16 10.32
CA LEU A 246 -4.77 6.82 11.61
C LEU A 246 -5.08 5.82 12.73
N PRO A 247 -4.11 5.02 13.18
CA PRO A 247 -4.27 4.17 14.36
C PRO A 247 -4.31 5.04 15.62
N LEU A 248 -5.51 5.25 16.13
CA LEU A 248 -5.77 6.21 17.22
C LEU A 248 -5.35 5.64 18.60
N LEU A 249 -5.13 6.55 19.54
CA LEU A 249 -4.85 6.24 20.94
C LEU A 249 -5.98 5.42 21.60
N THR A 250 -7.23 5.58 21.16
CA THR A 250 -8.39 4.82 21.61
C THR A 250 -8.36 3.35 21.20
N GLY A 251 -7.45 2.95 20.31
CA GLY A 251 -7.39 1.62 19.73
C GLY A 251 -8.18 1.47 18.42
N ASP A 252 -8.98 2.47 18.05
CA ASP A 252 -9.68 2.49 16.78
C ASP A 252 -8.73 2.86 15.64
N SER A 253 -9.06 2.44 14.42
CA SER A 253 -8.41 2.90 13.21
C SER A 253 -9.36 3.75 12.40
N LYS A 254 -8.95 4.95 12.05
CA LYS A 254 -9.66 5.90 11.17
C LYS A 254 -8.82 6.21 9.95
N ARG A 255 -9.42 6.84 8.97
CA ARG A 255 -8.70 7.39 7.82
C ARG A 255 -8.81 8.90 7.80
N LEU A 256 -7.86 9.56 7.16
CA LEU A 256 -7.93 11.03 6.98
C LEU A 256 -9.19 11.43 6.22
N SER A 257 -9.63 10.62 5.26
CA SER A 257 -10.87 10.82 4.51
C SER A 257 -12.16 10.76 5.35
N ASP A 258 -12.14 10.16 6.54
CA ASP A 258 -13.29 10.14 7.46
C ASP A 258 -13.62 11.54 8.00
N TYR A 259 -12.71 12.49 7.82
CA TYR A 259 -12.85 13.87 8.29
C TYR A 259 -13.19 14.85 7.15
N ARG A 260 -13.59 14.36 5.98
CA ARG A 260 -14.14 15.22 4.91
C ARG A 260 -15.31 16.05 5.43
N GLY A 261 -15.45 17.26 4.92
CA GLY A 261 -16.41 18.25 5.42
C GLY A 261 -15.88 19.10 6.57
N ARG A 262 -14.65 18.86 7.05
CA ARG A 262 -13.99 19.64 8.10
C ARG A 262 -12.60 20.09 7.66
N TYR A 263 -12.17 21.23 8.18
CA TYR A 263 -10.75 21.58 8.15
C TYR A 263 -9.97 20.66 9.08
N VAL A 264 -8.88 20.08 8.58
CA VAL A 264 -7.99 19.21 9.35
C VAL A 264 -6.66 19.90 9.53
N VAL A 265 -6.25 20.09 10.79
CA VAL A 265 -4.89 20.48 11.15
C VAL A 265 -4.11 19.22 11.45
N LEU A 266 -3.36 18.75 10.45
CA LEU A 266 -2.55 17.52 10.53
C LEU A 266 -1.17 17.90 11.04
N HIS A 267 -0.84 17.44 12.24
CA HIS A 267 0.40 17.74 12.93
C HIS A 267 1.26 16.49 13.10
N PHE A 268 2.42 16.47 12.46
CA PHE A 268 3.43 15.42 12.66
C PHE A 268 4.42 15.85 13.75
N TRP A 269 4.63 14.98 14.73
CA TRP A 269 5.45 15.27 15.89
C TRP A 269 6.18 14.06 16.44
N LYS A 270 7.02 14.27 17.46
CA LYS A 270 7.73 13.19 18.15
C LYS A 270 7.84 13.52 19.64
N SER A 271 7.60 12.54 20.51
CA SER A 271 7.52 12.76 21.97
C SER A 271 8.87 13.14 22.60
N ASP A 272 9.99 12.71 22.02
CA ASP A 272 11.36 12.98 22.45
C ASP A 272 11.98 14.24 21.79
N CYS A 273 11.19 15.04 21.08
CA CYS A 273 11.64 16.24 20.37
C CYS A 273 11.17 17.51 21.08
N GLU A 274 12.09 18.36 21.53
CA GLU A 274 11.79 19.59 22.26
C GLU A 274 10.93 20.57 21.44
N SER A 275 11.24 20.76 20.16
CA SER A 275 10.45 21.61 19.27
C SER A 275 9.03 21.07 19.03
N SER A 276 8.86 19.75 18.98
CA SER A 276 7.54 19.13 18.94
C SER A 276 6.75 19.33 20.24
N ALA A 277 7.42 19.33 21.37
CA ALA A 277 6.79 19.61 22.66
C ALA A 277 6.26 21.05 22.72
N ALA A 278 7.01 22.02 22.19
CA ALA A 278 6.57 23.42 22.09
C ALA A 278 5.35 23.58 21.15
N SER A 279 5.35 22.91 20.00
CA SER A 279 4.22 22.95 19.06
C SER A 279 2.92 22.38 19.64
N LEU A 280 2.99 21.42 20.55
CA LEU A 280 1.80 20.93 21.26
C LEU A 280 1.19 21.99 22.18
N ASP A 281 2.03 22.79 22.87
CA ASP A 281 1.55 23.87 23.72
C ASP A 281 0.85 24.98 22.90
N GLU A 282 1.33 25.22 21.69
CA GLU A 282 0.68 26.14 20.73
C GLU A 282 -0.62 25.55 20.17
N LEU A 283 -0.66 24.27 19.83
CA LEU A 283 -1.88 23.59 19.41
C LEU A 283 -2.96 23.55 20.51
N MET A 284 -2.58 23.63 21.80
CA MET A 284 -3.57 23.81 22.86
C MET A 284 -4.31 25.14 22.74
N ARG A 285 -3.63 26.21 22.31
CA ARG A 285 -4.30 27.51 22.04
C ARG A 285 -5.29 27.38 20.87
N LEU A 286 -4.87 26.74 19.79
CA LEU A 286 -5.76 26.45 18.67
C LEU A 286 -6.96 25.62 19.10
N HIS A 287 -6.75 24.58 19.91
CA HIS A 287 -7.83 23.74 20.41
C HIS A 287 -8.87 24.55 21.21
N GLU A 288 -8.44 25.54 22.03
CA GLU A 288 -9.38 26.40 22.77
C GLU A 288 -10.26 27.25 21.82
N VAL A 289 -9.75 27.61 20.63
CA VAL A 289 -10.50 28.33 19.60
C VAL A 289 -11.55 27.42 18.93
N ILE A 290 -11.16 26.18 18.60
CA ILE A 290 -11.99 25.26 17.78
C ILE A 290 -12.89 24.33 18.59
N LYS A 291 -12.75 24.25 19.91
CA LYS A 291 -13.47 23.26 20.75
C LYS A 291 -15.01 23.35 20.65
N GLU A 292 -15.54 24.54 20.35
CA GLU A 292 -16.99 24.78 20.13
C GLU A 292 -17.37 24.62 18.63
N HIS A 293 -16.41 24.34 17.75
CA HIS A 293 -16.56 24.26 16.29
C HIS A 293 -16.07 22.91 15.74
N GLN A 294 -16.32 21.81 16.47
CA GLN A 294 -15.86 20.46 16.12
C GLN A 294 -16.54 19.91 14.87
N ASP A 295 -17.65 20.49 14.47
CA ASP A 295 -18.33 20.20 13.19
C ASP A 295 -17.56 20.77 11.99
N GLN A 296 -16.72 21.79 12.19
CA GLN A 296 -15.96 22.47 11.13
C GLN A 296 -14.46 22.16 11.18
N PHE A 297 -13.89 21.86 12.35
CA PHE A 297 -12.44 21.69 12.56
C PHE A 297 -12.10 20.43 13.35
N VAL A 298 -10.95 19.86 13.06
CA VAL A 298 -10.33 18.78 13.84
C VAL A 298 -8.80 18.92 13.83
N ILE A 299 -8.16 18.68 14.98
CA ILE A 299 -6.71 18.53 15.07
C ILE A 299 -6.41 17.02 15.07
N ILE A 300 -5.45 16.60 14.25
CA ILE A 300 -4.95 15.22 14.21
C ILE A 300 -3.44 15.25 14.37
N SER A 301 -2.95 14.84 15.53
CA SER A 301 -1.52 14.70 15.81
C SER A 301 -1.04 13.29 15.53
N VAL A 302 -0.17 13.14 14.53
CA VAL A 302 0.45 11.87 14.12
C VAL A 302 1.86 11.80 14.71
N ALA A 303 2.05 10.92 15.67
CA ALA A 303 3.32 10.74 16.33
C ALA A 303 4.25 9.81 15.53
N LEU A 304 5.49 10.23 15.35
CA LEU A 304 6.55 9.46 14.69
C LEU A 304 7.46 8.77 15.74
N ASP A 305 6.82 8.18 16.73
CA ASP A 305 7.47 7.43 17.80
C ASP A 305 7.53 5.95 17.45
N THR A 306 8.60 5.27 17.86
CA THR A 306 8.70 3.80 17.81
C THR A 306 8.26 3.16 19.12
N ASP A 307 8.33 3.89 20.22
CA ASP A 307 7.83 3.47 21.54
C ASP A 307 6.44 4.05 21.78
N LYS A 308 5.42 3.25 21.55
CA LYS A 308 4.02 3.64 21.78
C LYS A 308 3.72 3.96 23.23
N SER A 309 4.42 3.34 24.18
CA SER A 309 4.20 3.60 25.62
C SER A 309 4.74 4.97 26.02
N ALA A 310 5.91 5.36 25.52
CA ALA A 310 6.47 6.69 25.72
C ALA A 310 5.58 7.77 25.09
N TRP A 311 5.08 7.54 23.88
CA TRP A 311 4.13 8.42 23.23
C TRP A 311 2.82 8.58 24.03
N GLN A 312 2.21 7.49 24.50
CA GLN A 312 0.99 7.53 25.31
C GLN A 312 1.22 8.35 26.59
N ALA A 313 2.33 8.07 27.29
CA ALA A 313 2.68 8.83 28.49
C ALA A 313 2.86 10.35 28.21
N ALA A 314 3.44 10.70 27.07
CA ALA A 314 3.58 12.09 26.66
C ALA A 314 2.22 12.77 26.40
N VAL A 315 1.29 12.11 25.70
CA VAL A 315 -0.07 12.62 25.48
C VAL A 315 -0.83 12.81 26.79
N GLU A 316 -0.76 11.82 27.69
CA GLU A 316 -1.43 11.88 28.99
C GLU A 316 -0.85 12.96 29.90
N SER A 317 0.50 13.06 29.98
CA SER A 317 1.17 14.03 30.84
C SER A 317 0.88 15.49 30.48
N LYS A 318 0.65 15.76 29.19
CA LYS A 318 0.29 17.09 28.67
C LYS A 318 -1.21 17.37 28.74
N GLY A 319 -2.05 16.38 29.09
CA GLY A 319 -3.51 16.55 29.17
C GLY A 319 -4.18 16.95 27.85
N ILE A 320 -3.62 16.51 26.72
CA ILE A 320 -4.07 16.83 25.35
C ILE A 320 -5.03 15.82 24.76
N SER A 321 -5.35 14.74 25.47
CA SER A 321 -6.36 13.76 25.03
C SER A 321 -7.76 14.35 25.10
N ARG A 322 -8.32 14.78 23.96
CA ARG A 322 -9.60 15.50 23.86
C ARG A 322 -10.36 15.03 22.61
N GLU A 323 -11.68 15.18 22.61
CA GLU A 323 -12.58 14.69 21.55
C GLU A 323 -12.32 15.32 20.18
N SER A 324 -12.01 16.63 20.16
CA SER A 324 -11.67 17.38 18.93
C SER A 324 -10.19 17.39 18.60
N TRP A 325 -9.36 16.67 19.37
CA TRP A 325 -7.94 16.52 19.13
C TRP A 325 -7.54 15.06 19.19
N LEU A 326 -7.35 14.49 18.02
CA LEU A 326 -7.05 13.07 17.86
C LEU A 326 -5.54 12.81 17.87
N HIS A 327 -5.14 11.69 18.43
CA HIS A 327 -3.77 11.26 18.50
C HIS A 327 -3.60 9.89 17.85
N ALA A 328 -2.72 9.82 16.85
CA ALA A 328 -2.41 8.60 16.12
C ALA A 328 -0.92 8.28 16.19
N CYS A 329 -0.58 6.98 16.25
CA CYS A 329 0.79 6.48 16.17
C CYS A 329 0.80 5.04 15.65
N ASP A 330 1.48 4.80 14.54
CA ASP A 330 1.67 3.45 13.99
C ASP A 330 2.83 2.68 14.63
N GLY A 331 3.73 3.37 15.32
CA GLY A 331 4.93 2.80 15.94
C GLY A 331 6.08 2.56 14.96
N ALA A 332 5.98 3.06 13.74
CA ALA A 332 7.00 2.87 12.71
C ALA A 332 8.06 3.99 12.67
N GLY A 333 7.91 5.03 13.48
CA GLY A 333 8.84 6.15 13.53
C GLY A 333 9.00 6.85 12.19
N ALA A 334 10.22 7.11 11.77
CA ALA A 334 10.52 7.69 10.45
C ALA A 334 10.15 6.78 9.27
N ALA A 335 9.90 5.49 9.51
CA ALA A 335 9.43 4.58 8.48
C ALA A 335 7.91 4.62 8.27
N SER A 336 7.18 5.42 9.07
CA SER A 336 5.73 5.59 8.99
C SER A 336 5.27 5.85 7.55
N PRO A 337 4.30 5.07 7.03
CA PRO A 337 3.68 5.34 5.74
C PRO A 337 3.11 6.76 5.65
N ALA A 338 2.48 7.26 6.72
CA ALA A 338 1.95 8.62 6.78
C ALA A 338 3.07 9.67 6.62
N ALA A 339 4.19 9.50 7.33
CA ALA A 339 5.32 10.43 7.21
C ALA A 339 5.88 10.46 5.79
N LYS A 340 6.04 9.28 5.15
CA LYS A 340 6.55 9.17 3.78
C LYS A 340 5.62 9.84 2.77
N LEU A 341 4.31 9.56 2.85
CA LEU A 341 3.32 10.12 1.94
C LEU A 341 3.21 11.65 2.04
N PHE A 342 3.43 12.21 3.21
CA PHE A 342 3.39 13.66 3.44
C PHE A 342 4.77 14.33 3.38
N GLY A 343 5.84 13.60 3.00
CA GLY A 343 7.19 14.14 2.87
C GLY A 343 7.67 14.78 4.18
N VAL A 344 7.50 14.07 5.31
CA VAL A 344 7.89 14.57 6.63
C VAL A 344 9.35 14.23 6.88
N ASP A 345 10.23 15.17 6.62
CA ASP A 345 11.68 15.04 6.82
C ASP A 345 12.12 15.47 8.23
N SER A 346 11.31 16.28 8.90
CA SER A 346 11.56 16.79 10.24
C SER A 346 10.27 17.05 11.01
N THR A 347 10.35 17.05 12.34
CA THR A 347 9.23 17.38 13.24
C THR A 347 9.56 18.61 14.08
N PRO A 348 8.56 19.45 14.42
CA PRO A 348 7.16 19.34 14.01
C PRO A 348 6.93 19.76 12.55
N LYS A 349 5.87 19.21 11.93
CA LYS A 349 5.37 19.67 10.62
C LYS A 349 3.86 19.78 10.69
N ILE A 350 3.30 20.92 10.27
CA ILE A 350 1.88 21.17 10.28
C ILE A 350 1.37 21.36 8.85
N ILE A 351 0.36 20.58 8.49
CA ILE A 351 -0.32 20.61 7.21
C ILE A 351 -1.78 20.95 7.46
N VAL A 352 -2.32 21.89 6.72
CA VAL A 352 -3.74 22.25 6.81
C VAL A 352 -4.45 21.72 5.57
N VAL A 353 -5.55 21.01 5.79
CA VAL A 353 -6.38 20.39 4.76
C VAL A 353 -7.78 20.95 4.87
N GLU A 354 -8.35 21.41 3.76
CA GLU A 354 -9.72 21.93 3.71
C GLU A 354 -10.77 20.81 3.64
N PRO A 355 -12.06 21.11 3.81
CA PRO A 355 -13.15 20.13 3.86
C PRO A 355 -13.20 19.17 2.67
N GLU A 356 -12.86 19.63 1.49
CA GLU A 356 -12.78 18.85 0.24
C GLU A 356 -11.55 17.93 0.19
N GLY A 357 -10.59 18.14 1.09
CA GLY A 357 -9.37 17.36 1.21
C GLY A 357 -8.23 17.85 0.36
N LEU A 358 -8.24 19.13 -0.01
CA LEU A 358 -7.12 19.76 -0.69
C LEU A 358 -6.17 20.39 0.34
N ALA A 359 -4.89 20.43 0.02
CA ALA A 359 -3.91 21.06 0.90
C ALA A 359 -4.05 22.60 0.86
N VAL A 360 -4.32 23.21 1.99
CA VAL A 360 -4.23 24.67 2.16
C VAL A 360 -2.79 25.09 2.39
N SER A 361 -2.03 24.27 3.13
CA SER A 361 -0.60 24.47 3.36
C SER A 361 0.08 23.12 3.62
N LEU A 362 1.35 23.01 3.25
CA LEU A 362 2.16 21.82 3.45
C LEU A 362 3.18 21.96 4.59
N ASN A 363 3.36 23.16 5.12
CA ASN A 363 4.14 23.45 6.32
C ASN A 363 3.79 24.87 6.79
N MET A 364 2.80 24.98 7.68
CA MET A 364 2.31 26.26 8.20
C MET A 364 2.83 26.47 9.62
N ASP A 365 3.23 27.70 9.92
CA ASP A 365 3.46 28.10 11.30
C ASP A 365 2.13 28.09 12.08
N ILE A 366 2.20 27.72 13.35
CA ILE A 366 0.99 27.55 14.16
C ILE A 366 0.24 28.86 14.40
N ASP A 367 0.96 29.98 14.53
CA ASP A 367 0.32 31.28 14.70
C ASP A 367 -0.48 31.65 13.44
N ASP A 368 0.01 31.31 12.24
CA ASP A 368 -0.73 31.46 10.98
C ASP A 368 -1.95 30.52 10.93
N VAL A 369 -1.85 29.29 11.46
CA VAL A 369 -2.98 28.36 11.57
C VAL A 369 -4.07 28.93 12.47
N VAL A 370 -3.71 29.48 13.64
CA VAL A 370 -4.65 30.09 14.57
C VAL A 370 -5.34 31.28 13.91
N MET A 371 -4.57 32.19 13.33
CA MET A 371 -5.10 33.38 12.65
C MET A 371 -6.08 33.00 11.53
N ARG A 372 -5.72 32.06 10.66
CA ARG A 372 -6.61 31.61 9.57
C ARG A 372 -7.87 30.93 10.10
N THR A 373 -7.75 30.15 11.17
CA THR A 373 -8.91 29.52 11.81
C THR A 373 -9.89 30.57 12.33
N GLU A 374 -9.39 31.60 13.00
CA GLU A 374 -10.24 32.74 13.48
C GLU A 374 -10.90 33.48 12.32
N GLN A 375 -10.19 33.69 11.20
CA GLN A 375 -10.75 34.31 10.00
C GLN A 375 -11.87 33.45 9.38
N ILE A 376 -11.68 32.13 9.26
CA ILE A 376 -12.72 31.22 8.76
C ILE A 376 -13.94 31.26 9.67
N LEU A 377 -13.76 31.23 10.99
CA LEU A 377 -14.86 31.27 11.97
C LEU A 377 -15.61 32.62 12.00
N SER A 378 -14.92 33.72 11.74
CA SER A 378 -15.54 35.03 11.63
C SER A 378 -16.27 35.29 10.29
N GLY A 379 -16.07 34.37 9.32
CA GLY A 379 -16.61 34.52 7.95
C GLY A 379 -15.82 35.51 7.09
N ASP A 380 -14.61 35.90 7.54
CA ASP A 380 -13.73 36.80 6.79
C ASP A 380 -12.88 35.96 5.80
N LEU A 381 -13.48 35.66 4.65
CA LEU A 381 -12.87 34.82 3.60
C LEU A 381 -11.96 35.60 2.65
N TYR A 382 -11.65 36.88 2.95
CA TYR A 382 -10.91 37.78 2.04
C TYR A 382 -9.56 37.28 1.57
N TYR A 383 -8.95 36.33 2.30
CA TYR A 383 -7.65 35.78 1.97
C TYR A 383 -7.66 34.48 1.11
N LEU A 384 -8.81 33.86 0.89
CA LEU A 384 -8.91 32.69 0.01
C LEU A 384 -8.93 33.09 -1.48
N ASP A 385 -9.36 34.33 -1.78
CA ASP A 385 -9.42 34.85 -3.15
C ASP A 385 -8.08 35.40 -3.71
N GLN A 386 -7.02 35.46 -2.92
CA GLN A 386 -5.74 36.03 -3.33
C GLN A 386 -4.66 34.99 -3.74
N GLN A 387 -5.03 33.74 -3.91
CA GLN A 387 -4.11 32.67 -4.38
C GLN A 387 -4.46 32.16 -5.78
N GLU A 388 -5.12 32.98 -6.64
CA GLU A 388 -5.20 32.73 -8.07
C GLU A 388 -3.92 33.15 -8.83
#